data_5962fc6f4241e37399654c4666f01cc4
#
_entry.id   5962fc6f4241e37399654c4666f01cc4
#
_cell.length_a   1.000
_cell.length_b   1.000
_cell.length_c   1.000
_cell.angle_alpha   90.00
_cell.angle_beta   90.00
_cell.angle_gamma   90.00
#
_symmetry.space_group_name_H-M   'P 1'
#
loop_
_entity.id
_entity.type
_entity.pdbx_description
1 polymer ?
#
loop_
_entity_poly.entity_id
_entity_poly.type
_entity_poly.pdbx_seq_one_letter_code
_entity_poly.pdbx_strand_id
1 'polypeptide(L)'
;MRLVLPLLSSLVALGCATGRPMGAARIDDGYRPFAMAPSAVLVPEATAQVSPLEVPPGSRTKVVDVARALVGSKRVEVNGKRFGDDCTGLVRGVYSQLGVDLMSAGQPQDNGVTAIWRFTAQHGRLYDGGRPVAGDLVFFRETYDLNRDGAVNDGLTHIGLVDDVEGDGTVIVIHRVARGVVRYRMNLANPSLPKDAHGKVLNDGLRLPGAGSPQRLTGELFVSFGTLLPNERVAAR
;
A
#
# COMPACT_ATOMS: atom_id res chain seq x y z
N MET A 1 -12.88 61.49 44.57
CA MET A 1 -13.18 62.70 43.83
C MET A 1 -14.04 62.28 42.63
N ARG A 2 -15.29 62.73 42.65
CA ARG A 2 -16.35 62.45 41.65
C ARG A 2 -16.14 63.29 40.41
N LEU A 3 -16.46 62.76 39.21
CA LEU A 3 -17.04 63.48 38.06
C LEU A 3 -17.51 62.38 37.08
N VAL A 4 -18.73 62.15 36.90
CA VAL A 4 -19.99 62.66 36.32
C VAL A 4 -19.90 62.91 34.77
N LEU A 5 -20.75 62.13 34.13
CA LEU A 5 -21.21 62.07 32.70
C LEU A 5 -21.40 63.43 32.03
N PRO A 6 -21.59 63.47 30.66
CA PRO A 6 -22.95 63.25 30.15
C PRO A 6 -23.12 62.43 28.87
N LEU A 7 -24.34 61.90 28.75
CA LEU A 7 -25.02 61.39 27.57
C LEU A 7 -25.17 62.47 26.47
N LEU A 8 -25.10 62.08 25.23
CA LEU A 8 -25.80 62.76 24.17
C LEU A 8 -26.49 61.72 23.25
N SER A 9 -27.81 61.75 23.34
CA SER A 9 -28.75 61.12 22.39
C SER A 9 -28.86 62.00 21.15
N SER A 10 -28.95 61.38 19.98
CA SER A 10 -29.56 62.04 18.80
C SER A 10 -30.26 60.98 17.93
N LEU A 11 -31.50 61.34 17.67
CA LEU A 11 -32.56 60.62 17.00
C LEU A 11 -32.39 60.52 15.49
N VAL A 12 -32.80 59.38 14.95
CA VAL A 12 -33.75 59.10 13.83
C VAL A 12 -33.53 59.75 12.46
N ALA A 13 -33.47 58.88 11.47
CA ALA A 13 -34.17 59.05 10.19
C ALA A 13 -34.55 57.69 9.61
N LEU A 14 -35.88 57.41 9.54
CA LEU A 14 -36.45 56.34 8.71
C LEU A 14 -36.28 56.75 7.22
N GLY A 15 -35.65 55.84 6.47
CA GLY A 15 -35.66 55.92 5.00
C GLY A 15 -36.12 54.58 4.46
N CYS A 16 -37.40 54.46 4.07
CA CYS A 16 -37.86 53.32 3.25
C CYS A 16 -37.27 53.45 1.84
N ALA A 17 -36.38 52.54 1.49
CA ALA A 17 -35.98 52.34 0.12
C ALA A 17 -36.29 50.89 -0.27
N THR A 18 -37.26 50.75 -1.17
CA THR A 18 -37.59 49.50 -1.87
C THR A 18 -36.41 49.10 -2.77
N GLY A 19 -35.56 48.25 -2.27
CA GLY A 19 -34.45 47.64 -3.03
C GLY A 19 -34.83 46.25 -3.50
N ARG A 20 -34.82 46.05 -4.81
CA ARG A 20 -34.95 44.76 -5.50
C ARG A 20 -33.97 43.75 -4.89
N PRO A 21 -34.34 42.46 -4.78
CA PRO A 21 -33.37 41.44 -4.39
C PRO A 21 -32.34 41.29 -5.52
N MET A 22 -31.14 41.77 -5.29
CA MET A 22 -29.99 41.41 -6.10
C MET A 22 -29.76 39.92 -5.91
N GLY A 23 -29.80 39.18 -7.03
CA GLY A 23 -29.49 37.76 -7.07
C GLY A 23 -28.16 37.49 -6.38
N ALA A 24 -28.19 36.56 -5.46
CA ALA A 24 -26.96 35.99 -4.88
C ALA A 24 -26.11 35.46 -6.02
N ALA A 25 -25.02 36.14 -6.32
CA ALA A 25 -23.96 35.57 -7.13
C ALA A 25 -23.50 34.33 -6.38
N ARG A 26 -23.84 33.16 -6.93
CA ARG A 26 -23.14 31.91 -6.54
C ARG A 26 -21.69 32.15 -6.89
N ILE A 27 -20.89 32.31 -5.87
CA ILE A 27 -19.44 32.07 -5.96
C ILE A 27 -19.37 30.57 -6.25
N ASP A 28 -19.18 30.23 -7.51
CA ASP A 28 -18.83 28.91 -7.94
C ASP A 28 -17.37 28.73 -7.46
N ASP A 29 -17.27 28.26 -6.22
CA ASP A 29 -15.97 27.82 -5.68
C ASP A 29 -15.52 26.69 -6.57
N GLY A 30 -14.73 27.05 -7.57
CA GLY A 30 -14.09 26.13 -8.51
C GLY A 30 -13.14 25.12 -7.84
N TYR A 31 -13.46 24.68 -6.62
CA TYR A 31 -12.87 23.51 -6.02
C TYR A 31 -13.51 22.28 -6.66
N ARG A 32 -13.10 21.98 -7.88
CA ARG A 32 -13.15 20.61 -8.37
C ARG A 32 -12.09 19.87 -7.57
N PRO A 33 -12.46 18.91 -6.70
CA PRO A 33 -11.46 17.97 -6.21
C PRO A 33 -10.84 17.37 -7.47
N PHE A 34 -9.55 17.58 -7.67
CA PHE A 34 -8.76 16.78 -8.59
C PHE A 34 -8.99 15.36 -8.12
N ALA A 35 -9.94 14.67 -8.72
CA ALA A 35 -9.91 13.23 -8.76
C ALA A 35 -8.60 12.91 -9.50
N MET A 36 -7.53 12.70 -8.73
CA MET A 36 -6.36 12.02 -9.24
C MET A 36 -6.90 10.67 -9.69
N ALA A 37 -7.13 10.55 -10.99
CA ALA A 37 -7.32 9.26 -11.60
C ALA A 37 -6.13 8.42 -11.08
N PRO A 38 -6.36 7.28 -10.42
CA PRO A 38 -5.26 6.39 -10.10
C PRO A 38 -4.55 6.17 -11.42
N SER A 39 -3.23 6.42 -11.45
CA SER A 39 -2.41 6.04 -12.60
C SER A 39 -2.80 4.62 -12.89
N ALA A 40 -3.51 4.41 -14.00
CA ALA A 40 -4.03 3.11 -14.34
C ALA A 40 -2.82 2.20 -14.49
N VAL A 41 -2.52 1.44 -13.45
CA VAL A 41 -1.77 0.21 -13.64
C VAL A 41 -2.63 -0.56 -14.62
N LEU A 42 -2.17 -0.60 -15.88
CA LEU A 42 -2.84 -1.37 -16.93
C LEU A 42 -2.87 -2.81 -16.42
N VAL A 43 -3.97 -3.16 -15.76
CA VAL A 43 -4.30 -4.56 -15.53
C VAL A 43 -4.50 -5.09 -16.95
N PRO A 44 -3.67 -6.00 -17.44
CA PRO A 44 -3.89 -6.56 -18.76
C PRO A 44 -5.30 -7.13 -18.73
N GLU A 45 -6.13 -6.68 -19.65
CA GLU A 45 -7.47 -7.23 -19.86
C GLU A 45 -7.29 -8.73 -20.12
N ALA A 46 -7.67 -9.55 -19.12
CA ALA A 46 -7.25 -10.93 -19.03
C ALA A 46 -8.09 -11.81 -19.95
N THR A 47 -7.58 -11.99 -21.15
CA THR A 47 -7.83 -13.20 -21.94
C THR A 47 -6.56 -14.04 -22.14
N ALA A 48 -5.45 -13.69 -21.51
CA ALA A 48 -4.31 -14.57 -21.42
C ALA A 48 -4.72 -15.81 -20.59
N GLN A 49 -4.65 -16.98 -21.18
CA GLN A 49 -4.85 -18.25 -20.47
C GLN A 49 -3.86 -18.28 -19.31
N VAL A 50 -4.38 -18.16 -18.09
CA VAL A 50 -3.59 -18.32 -16.88
C VAL A 50 -3.12 -19.77 -16.87
N SER A 51 -1.81 -19.99 -16.92
CA SER A 51 -1.21 -21.31 -16.72
C SER A 51 -0.89 -21.42 -15.23
N PRO A 52 -1.75 -22.07 -14.41
CA PRO A 52 -1.53 -22.15 -12.97
C PRO A 52 -0.17 -22.75 -12.66
N LEU A 53 0.44 -22.25 -11.59
CA LEU A 53 1.70 -22.79 -11.12
C LEU A 53 1.47 -24.20 -10.56
N GLU A 54 2.11 -25.18 -11.17
CA GLU A 54 2.09 -26.56 -10.66
C GLU A 54 3.06 -26.69 -9.49
N VAL A 55 2.54 -26.77 -8.28
CA VAL A 55 3.32 -26.91 -7.05
C VAL A 55 2.78 -28.04 -6.19
N PRO A 56 3.64 -28.77 -5.44
CA PRO A 56 3.20 -29.81 -4.55
C PRO A 56 2.25 -29.33 -3.45
N PRO A 57 1.36 -30.21 -2.92
CA PRO A 57 0.63 -29.91 -1.69
C PRO A 57 1.56 -29.49 -0.55
N GLY A 58 1.12 -28.57 0.31
CA GLY A 58 1.94 -28.01 1.38
C GLY A 58 2.88 -26.89 0.96
N SER A 59 2.90 -26.51 -0.32
CA SER A 59 3.77 -25.45 -0.83
C SER A 59 3.50 -24.10 -0.16
N ARG A 60 2.24 -23.77 0.11
CA ARG A 60 1.87 -22.53 0.81
C ARG A 60 2.44 -22.48 2.22
N THR A 61 2.26 -23.56 3.00
CA THR A 61 2.84 -23.68 4.34
C THR A 61 4.36 -23.54 4.31
N LYS A 62 5.03 -24.24 3.38
CA LYS A 62 6.49 -24.16 3.22
C LYS A 62 6.98 -22.73 2.92
N VAL A 63 6.31 -22.02 2.03
CA VAL A 63 6.63 -20.63 1.67
C VAL A 63 6.48 -19.71 2.90
N VAL A 64 5.40 -19.84 3.64
CA VAL A 64 5.13 -19.03 4.83
C VAL A 64 6.15 -19.32 5.94
N ASP A 65 6.45 -20.59 6.21
CA ASP A 65 7.40 -20.96 7.25
C ASP A 65 8.82 -20.47 6.96
N VAL A 66 9.25 -20.55 5.71
CA VAL A 66 10.55 -19.99 5.29
C VAL A 66 10.58 -18.47 5.45
N ALA A 67 9.50 -17.76 5.06
CA ALA A 67 9.41 -16.31 5.25
C ALA A 67 9.44 -15.93 6.73
N ARG A 68 8.71 -16.66 7.57
CA ARG A 68 8.68 -16.49 9.04
C ARG A 68 10.06 -16.69 9.67
N ALA A 69 10.81 -17.70 9.24
CA ALA A 69 12.15 -18.00 9.74
C ALA A 69 13.16 -16.88 9.42
N LEU A 70 12.94 -16.12 8.35
CA LEU A 70 13.79 -14.99 7.96
C LEU A 70 13.52 -13.71 8.75
N VAL A 71 12.40 -13.59 9.49
CA VAL A 71 12.08 -12.38 10.25
C VAL A 71 13.19 -12.08 11.27
N GLY A 72 13.64 -10.83 11.29
CA GLY A 72 14.78 -10.36 12.09
C GLY A 72 16.12 -10.44 11.37
N SER A 73 16.23 -11.23 10.28
CA SER A 73 17.47 -11.34 9.52
C SER A 73 17.78 -10.09 8.73
N LYS A 74 19.05 -9.71 8.68
CA LYS A 74 19.54 -8.63 7.81
C LYS A 74 19.87 -9.12 6.41
N ARG A 75 20.09 -10.41 6.26
CA ARG A 75 20.45 -11.08 5.00
C ARG A 75 19.35 -12.04 4.61
N VAL A 76 19.15 -12.18 3.30
CA VAL A 76 18.25 -13.19 2.74
C VAL A 76 19.09 -14.39 2.28
N GLU A 77 19.08 -15.42 3.09
CA GLU A 77 19.74 -16.70 2.77
C GLU A 77 18.76 -17.84 2.99
N VAL A 78 18.57 -18.66 1.99
CA VAL A 78 17.62 -19.79 2.01
C VAL A 78 18.35 -21.02 1.48
N ASN A 79 18.41 -22.08 2.27
CA ASN A 79 19.12 -23.34 1.96
C ASN A 79 20.58 -23.10 1.51
N GLY A 80 21.32 -22.23 2.20
CA GLY A 80 22.70 -21.89 1.88
C GLY A 80 22.88 -21.04 0.62
N LYS A 81 21.80 -20.70 -0.09
CA LYS A 81 21.85 -19.78 -1.23
C LYS A 81 21.48 -18.37 -0.80
N ARG A 82 22.35 -17.42 -1.17
CA ARG A 82 22.12 -16.00 -0.91
C ARG A 82 21.32 -15.35 -2.04
N PHE A 83 20.38 -14.52 -1.67
CA PHE A 83 19.57 -13.66 -2.54
C PHE A 83 19.88 -12.18 -2.28
N GLY A 84 19.29 -11.28 -3.08
CA GLY A 84 19.41 -9.84 -2.85
C GLY A 84 18.89 -9.44 -1.47
N ASP A 85 19.58 -8.52 -0.80
CA ASP A 85 19.15 -8.00 0.50
C ASP A 85 18.12 -6.89 0.31
N ASP A 86 17.07 -7.17 -0.49
CA ASP A 86 15.97 -6.28 -0.83
C ASP A 86 14.61 -7.03 -0.80
N CYS A 87 13.52 -6.32 -1.09
CA CYS A 87 12.18 -6.88 -1.05
C CYS A 87 11.96 -8.00 -2.07
N THR A 88 12.55 -7.89 -3.26
CA THR A 88 12.45 -8.91 -4.31
C THR A 88 13.30 -10.13 -3.98
N GLY A 89 14.47 -9.92 -3.41
CA GLY A 89 15.34 -11.01 -2.94
C GLY A 89 14.65 -11.88 -1.88
N LEU A 90 13.89 -11.27 -0.95
CA LEU A 90 13.11 -12.02 0.03
C LEU A 90 12.12 -12.98 -0.64
N VAL A 91 11.23 -12.46 -1.49
CA VAL A 91 10.18 -13.30 -2.10
C VAL A 91 10.75 -14.31 -3.08
N ARG A 92 11.80 -13.96 -3.83
CA ARG A 92 12.54 -14.91 -4.68
C ARG A 92 13.21 -16.03 -3.87
N GLY A 93 13.84 -15.68 -2.75
CA GLY A 93 14.43 -16.65 -1.85
C GLY A 93 13.40 -17.64 -1.32
N VAL A 94 12.27 -17.12 -0.86
CA VAL A 94 11.18 -17.94 -0.33
C VAL A 94 10.60 -18.88 -1.40
N TYR A 95 10.28 -18.38 -2.59
CA TYR A 95 9.71 -19.18 -3.68
C TYR A 95 10.73 -20.13 -4.34
N SER A 96 12.04 -19.88 -4.20
CA SER A 96 13.08 -20.81 -4.68
C SER A 96 12.98 -22.21 -4.05
N GLN A 97 12.33 -22.31 -2.89
CA GLN A 97 12.03 -23.59 -2.22
C GLN A 97 11.10 -24.49 -3.02
N LEU A 98 10.38 -23.92 -3.97
CA LEU A 98 9.46 -24.61 -4.87
C LEU A 98 10.04 -24.78 -6.28
N GLY A 99 11.31 -24.38 -6.49
CA GLY A 99 11.92 -24.35 -7.82
C GLY A 99 11.36 -23.24 -8.73
N VAL A 100 10.64 -22.25 -8.17
CA VAL A 100 9.97 -21.20 -8.94
C VAL A 100 10.91 -20.00 -9.13
N ASP A 101 11.13 -19.61 -10.38
CA ASP A 101 11.80 -18.35 -10.73
C ASP A 101 10.77 -17.27 -11.02
N LEU A 102 10.51 -16.43 -10.03
CA LEU A 102 9.55 -15.32 -10.12
C LEU A 102 9.95 -14.23 -11.12
N MET A 103 11.19 -14.26 -11.62
CA MET A 103 11.68 -13.26 -12.60
C MET A 103 11.47 -13.68 -14.05
N SER A 104 11.04 -14.92 -14.31
CA SER A 104 11.00 -15.49 -15.66
C SER A 104 10.00 -14.81 -16.62
N ALA A 105 9.05 -14.03 -16.11
CA ALA A 105 8.11 -13.24 -16.90
C ALA A 105 8.52 -11.77 -17.09
N GLY A 106 9.67 -11.36 -16.55
CA GLY A 106 10.16 -9.99 -16.62
C GLY A 106 10.53 -9.57 -18.02
N GLN A 107 10.31 -8.29 -18.34
CA GLN A 107 10.70 -7.64 -19.58
C GLN A 107 11.93 -6.73 -19.35
N PRO A 108 12.68 -6.35 -20.39
CA PRO A 108 13.92 -5.58 -20.22
C PRO A 108 13.80 -4.25 -19.46
N GLN A 109 12.62 -3.60 -19.52
CA GLN A 109 12.35 -2.34 -18.84
C GLN A 109 11.76 -2.51 -17.43
N ASP A 110 11.43 -3.73 -17.01
CA ASP A 110 10.82 -3.97 -15.72
C ASP A 110 11.85 -3.84 -14.59
N ASN A 111 11.45 -3.21 -13.50
CA ASN A 111 12.13 -3.44 -12.24
C ASN A 111 11.73 -4.81 -11.66
N GLY A 112 12.45 -5.28 -10.64
CA GLY A 112 12.22 -6.61 -10.08
C GLY A 112 10.80 -6.84 -9.55
N VAL A 113 10.14 -5.79 -9.03
CA VAL A 113 8.76 -5.89 -8.51
C VAL A 113 7.77 -6.04 -9.65
N THR A 114 7.95 -5.27 -10.72
CA THR A 114 7.12 -5.37 -11.94
C THR A 114 7.26 -6.74 -12.61
N ALA A 115 8.48 -7.28 -12.68
CA ALA A 115 8.71 -8.62 -13.22
C ALA A 115 7.94 -9.69 -12.42
N ILE A 116 7.98 -9.64 -11.09
CA ILE A 116 7.24 -10.57 -10.22
C ILE A 116 5.73 -10.37 -10.35
N TRP A 117 5.27 -9.13 -10.49
CA TRP A 117 3.86 -8.82 -10.71
C TRP A 117 3.35 -9.44 -12.02
N ARG A 118 4.13 -9.32 -13.14
CA ARG A 118 3.83 -9.98 -14.42
C ARG A 118 3.78 -11.50 -14.29
N PHE A 119 4.77 -12.09 -13.60
CA PHE A 119 4.77 -13.51 -13.31
C PHE A 119 3.49 -13.94 -12.58
N THR A 120 3.09 -13.15 -11.58
CA THR A 120 1.86 -13.42 -10.81
C THR A 120 0.60 -13.30 -11.68
N ALA A 121 0.55 -12.34 -12.60
CA ALA A 121 -0.55 -12.20 -13.55
C ALA A 121 -0.66 -13.38 -14.53
N GLN A 122 0.47 -13.96 -14.93
CA GLN A 122 0.52 -15.08 -15.88
C GLN A 122 0.25 -16.45 -15.25
N HIS A 123 0.68 -16.67 -14.01
CA HIS A 123 0.68 -17.97 -13.35
C HIS A 123 -0.24 -18.07 -12.14
N GLY A 124 -0.92 -16.99 -11.79
CA GLY A 124 -1.79 -16.91 -10.63
C GLY A 124 -2.92 -15.92 -10.84
N ARG A 125 -3.26 -15.20 -9.77
CA ARG A 125 -4.32 -14.19 -9.79
C ARG A 125 -3.90 -12.95 -9.01
N LEU A 126 -4.01 -11.79 -9.63
CA LEU A 126 -3.92 -10.48 -8.97
C LEU A 126 -5.32 -10.06 -8.50
N TYR A 127 -5.41 -9.41 -7.33
CA TYR A 127 -6.67 -8.92 -6.79
C TYR A 127 -6.42 -7.80 -5.77
N ASP A 128 -7.37 -6.91 -5.60
CA ASP A 128 -7.31 -5.74 -4.70
C ASP A 128 -8.38 -5.74 -3.62
N GLY A 129 -9.33 -6.66 -3.70
CA GLY A 129 -10.43 -6.83 -2.75
C GLY A 129 -10.48 -8.23 -2.15
N GLY A 130 -11.31 -8.36 -1.09
CA GLY A 130 -11.45 -9.62 -0.35
C GLY A 130 -10.38 -9.81 0.72
N ARG A 131 -10.39 -10.99 1.34
CA ARG A 131 -9.45 -11.34 2.42
C ARG A 131 -8.28 -12.13 1.84
N PRO A 132 -7.04 -11.63 1.92
CA PRO A 132 -5.87 -12.39 1.52
C PRO A 132 -5.62 -13.55 2.49
N VAL A 133 -4.82 -14.49 2.07
CA VAL A 133 -4.40 -15.62 2.91
C VAL A 133 -2.87 -15.63 3.06
N ALA A 134 -2.38 -16.22 4.15
CA ALA A 134 -0.96 -16.36 4.38
C ALA A 134 -0.27 -17.00 3.16
N GLY A 135 0.85 -16.42 2.71
CA GLY A 135 1.57 -16.84 1.51
C GLY A 135 1.19 -16.10 0.22
N ASP A 136 0.16 -15.25 0.23
CA ASP A 136 -0.08 -14.36 -0.90
C ASP A 136 0.96 -13.24 -0.95
N LEU A 137 1.28 -12.77 -2.13
CA LEU A 137 2.15 -11.62 -2.35
C LEU A 137 1.36 -10.32 -2.12
N VAL A 138 2.06 -9.27 -1.70
CA VAL A 138 1.51 -7.91 -1.56
C VAL A 138 2.38 -6.95 -2.33
N PHE A 139 1.79 -6.18 -3.24
CA PHE A 139 2.48 -5.21 -4.08
C PHE A 139 2.17 -3.79 -3.64
N PHE A 140 3.22 -2.96 -3.60
CA PHE A 140 3.13 -1.55 -3.22
C PHE A 140 3.78 -0.67 -4.29
N ARG A 141 3.23 0.55 -4.42
CA ARG A 141 3.74 1.57 -5.34
C ARG A 141 4.46 2.69 -4.59
N GLU A 142 5.33 3.39 -5.29
CA GLU A 142 5.84 4.70 -4.88
C GLU A 142 6.44 4.71 -3.47
N THR A 143 7.12 3.63 -3.06
CA THR A 143 7.72 3.52 -1.74
C THR A 143 9.04 4.28 -1.62
N TYR A 144 9.68 4.58 -2.75
CA TYR A 144 10.88 5.41 -2.89
C TYR A 144 11.02 5.87 -4.34
N ASP A 145 11.84 6.87 -4.57
CA ASP A 145 12.24 7.35 -5.90
C ASP A 145 13.26 6.36 -6.49
N LEU A 146 12.79 5.51 -7.39
CA LEU A 146 13.57 4.42 -7.98
C LEU A 146 14.54 4.94 -9.05
N ASN A 147 14.06 5.86 -9.90
CA ASN A 147 14.81 6.40 -11.04
C ASN A 147 15.70 7.62 -10.65
N ARG A 148 15.53 8.13 -9.41
CA ARG A 148 16.27 9.27 -8.82
C ARG A 148 16.07 10.57 -9.58
N ASP A 149 14.87 10.81 -10.11
CA ASP A 149 14.50 12.05 -10.78
C ASP A 149 13.98 13.14 -9.83
N GLY A 150 13.86 12.81 -8.53
CA GLY A 150 13.36 13.69 -7.49
C GLY A 150 11.86 13.59 -7.28
N ALA A 151 11.14 12.77 -8.04
CA ALA A 151 9.73 12.49 -7.88
C ALA A 151 9.51 11.04 -7.38
N VAL A 152 8.41 10.79 -6.70
CA VAL A 152 8.03 9.44 -6.24
C VAL A 152 6.81 9.00 -7.03
N ASN A 153 7.04 8.59 -8.28
CA ASN A 153 6.02 8.24 -9.27
C ASN A 153 6.39 6.98 -10.10
N ASP A 154 7.29 6.16 -9.59
CA ASP A 154 7.89 5.01 -10.29
C ASP A 154 7.01 3.76 -10.37
N GLY A 155 5.73 3.85 -10.00
CA GLY A 155 4.82 2.71 -10.02
C GLY A 155 5.16 1.66 -8.97
N LEU A 156 5.23 0.38 -9.36
CA LEU A 156 5.51 -0.72 -8.44
C LEU A 156 6.97 -0.69 -7.99
N THR A 157 7.20 -0.47 -6.69
CA THR A 157 8.55 -0.33 -6.13
C THR A 157 8.82 -1.24 -4.93
N HIS A 158 7.79 -1.89 -4.36
CA HIS A 158 7.99 -2.74 -3.20
C HIS A 158 7.04 -3.93 -3.18
N ILE A 159 7.49 -5.03 -2.54
CA ILE A 159 6.75 -6.29 -2.45
C ILE A 159 6.97 -6.92 -1.07
N GLY A 160 5.95 -7.63 -0.60
CA GLY A 160 5.99 -8.45 0.60
C GLY A 160 5.17 -9.72 0.45
N LEU A 161 5.07 -10.47 1.54
CA LEU A 161 4.31 -11.71 1.64
C LEU A 161 3.34 -11.61 2.82
N VAL A 162 2.09 -12.01 2.64
CA VAL A 162 1.11 -12.10 3.73
C VAL A 162 1.55 -13.19 4.71
N ASP A 163 1.71 -12.82 5.98
CA ASP A 163 1.98 -13.74 7.08
C ASP A 163 0.69 -14.21 7.75
N ASP A 164 -0.20 -13.25 8.03
CA ASP A 164 -1.47 -13.51 8.72
C ASP A 164 -2.47 -12.38 8.44
N VAL A 165 -3.74 -12.61 8.79
CA VAL A 165 -4.80 -11.59 8.75
C VAL A 165 -5.56 -11.61 10.06
N GLU A 166 -5.45 -10.54 10.85
CA GLU A 166 -6.12 -10.38 12.14
C GLU A 166 -7.66 -10.33 11.99
N GLY A 167 -8.36 -10.48 13.11
CA GLY A 167 -9.83 -10.52 13.12
C GLY A 167 -10.52 -9.26 12.58
N ASP A 168 -9.87 -8.10 12.72
CA ASP A 168 -10.35 -6.81 12.21
C ASP A 168 -9.98 -6.54 10.74
N GLY A 169 -9.37 -7.51 10.06
CA GLY A 169 -8.93 -7.40 8.68
C GLY A 169 -7.54 -6.79 8.50
N THR A 170 -6.83 -6.47 9.58
CA THR A 170 -5.44 -6.01 9.51
C THR A 170 -4.55 -7.15 9.00
N VAL A 171 -3.86 -6.90 7.89
CA VAL A 171 -2.94 -7.84 7.24
C VAL A 171 -1.55 -7.67 7.84
N ILE A 172 -0.94 -8.77 8.25
CA ILE A 172 0.47 -8.80 8.67
C ILE A 172 1.30 -9.18 7.46
N VAL A 173 2.23 -8.32 7.07
CA VAL A 173 3.07 -8.49 5.89
C VAL A 173 4.53 -8.69 6.30
N ILE A 174 5.14 -9.79 5.88
CA ILE A 174 6.59 -9.99 5.96
C ILE A 174 7.22 -9.37 4.72
N HIS A 175 8.17 -8.48 4.92
CA HIS A 175 8.92 -7.87 3.84
C HIS A 175 10.34 -7.47 4.25
N ARG A 176 11.22 -7.19 3.27
CA ARG A 176 12.59 -6.76 3.50
C ARG A 176 12.70 -5.26 3.29
N VAL A 177 13.04 -4.54 4.35
CA VAL A 177 13.32 -3.09 4.35
C VAL A 177 14.77 -2.84 4.80
N ALA A 178 15.22 -1.59 4.81
CA ALA A 178 16.62 -1.24 5.14
C ALA A 178 17.11 -1.88 6.45
N ARG A 179 16.28 -2.00 7.48
CA ARG A 179 16.65 -2.59 8.79
C ARG A 179 16.66 -4.13 8.83
N GLY A 180 16.16 -4.81 7.80
CA GLY A 180 16.09 -6.27 7.76
C GLY A 180 14.73 -6.77 7.28
N VAL A 181 14.50 -8.06 7.46
CA VAL A 181 13.20 -8.71 7.24
C VAL A 181 12.31 -8.44 8.46
N VAL A 182 11.16 -7.84 8.25
CA VAL A 182 10.27 -7.37 9.32
C VAL A 182 8.82 -7.71 9.02
N ARG A 183 7.97 -7.59 10.05
CA ARG A 183 6.52 -7.60 9.92
C ARG A 183 5.98 -6.18 10.00
N TYR A 184 5.14 -5.80 9.04
CA TYR A 184 4.35 -4.57 9.09
C TYR A 184 2.87 -4.87 9.01
N ARG A 185 2.08 -3.99 9.60
CA ARG A 185 0.63 -4.01 9.54
C ARG A 185 0.12 -3.19 8.37
N MET A 186 -0.96 -3.66 7.77
CA MET A 186 -1.68 -2.98 6.72
C MET A 186 -3.18 -3.20 6.90
N ASN A 187 -3.95 -2.13 7.05
CA ASN A 187 -5.41 -2.18 7.17
C ASN A 187 -6.04 -1.39 6.02
N LEU A 188 -6.67 -2.10 5.09
CA LEU A 188 -7.26 -1.48 3.89
C LEU A 188 -8.63 -0.85 4.14
N ALA A 189 -9.29 -1.17 5.26
CA ALA A 189 -10.52 -0.46 5.66
C ALA A 189 -10.20 0.96 6.17
N ASN A 190 -8.98 1.18 6.67
CA ASN A 190 -8.53 2.47 7.20
C ASN A 190 -7.12 2.79 6.68
N PRO A 191 -6.90 2.94 5.36
CA PRO A 191 -5.56 2.93 4.76
C PRO A 191 -4.66 4.09 5.20
N SER A 192 -5.25 5.22 5.58
CA SER A 192 -4.55 6.44 6.01
C SER A 192 -4.48 6.63 7.53
N LEU A 193 -4.97 5.65 8.32
CA LEU A 193 -4.88 5.71 9.78
C LEU A 193 -3.70 4.88 10.28
N PRO A 194 -2.71 5.48 10.97
CA PRO A 194 -1.59 4.73 11.53
C PRO A 194 -2.02 3.88 12.73
N LYS A 195 -3.01 4.35 13.52
CA LYS A 195 -3.52 3.67 14.72
C LYS A 195 -5.03 3.89 14.87
N ASP A 196 -5.69 2.96 15.52
CA ASP A 196 -7.09 3.13 15.93
C ASP A 196 -7.21 4.02 17.20
N ALA A 197 -8.45 4.22 17.67
CA ALA A 197 -8.75 5.01 18.87
C ALA A 197 -8.19 4.40 20.16
N HIS A 198 -7.82 3.14 20.17
CA HIS A 198 -7.24 2.42 21.30
C HIS A 198 -5.71 2.34 21.23
N GLY A 199 -5.08 2.95 20.22
CA GLY A 199 -3.64 2.98 20.03
C GLY A 199 -3.07 1.73 19.33
N LYS A 200 -3.91 0.79 18.88
CA LYS A 200 -3.48 -0.36 18.09
C LYS A 200 -2.99 0.13 16.72
N VAL A 201 -1.81 -0.33 16.31
CA VAL A 201 -1.26 -0.01 14.98
C VAL A 201 -2.11 -0.69 13.92
N LEU A 202 -2.64 0.10 12.99
CA LEU A 202 -3.38 -0.36 11.81
C LEU A 202 -2.47 -0.40 10.58
N ASN A 203 -1.67 0.65 10.36
CA ASN A 203 -0.74 0.72 9.25
C ASN A 203 0.63 1.22 9.71
N ASP A 204 1.67 0.51 9.33
CA ASP A 204 3.05 0.93 9.52
C ASP A 204 3.49 1.92 8.43
N GLY A 205 4.50 2.75 8.74
CA GLY A 205 5.11 3.65 7.77
C GLY A 205 6.00 2.87 6.81
N LEU A 206 5.63 2.83 5.53
CA LEU A 206 6.39 2.11 4.51
C LEU A 206 7.33 3.05 3.74
N ARG A 207 6.87 4.23 3.33
CA ARG A 207 7.73 5.30 2.83
C ARG A 207 8.04 6.26 3.97
N LEU A 208 9.32 6.37 4.30
CA LEU A 208 9.77 7.31 5.33
C LEU A 208 9.71 8.77 4.81
N PRO A 209 9.54 9.75 5.70
CA PRO A 209 9.59 11.15 5.28
C PRO A 209 10.98 11.48 4.72
N GLY A 210 11.01 12.25 3.64
CA GLY A 210 12.22 12.76 3.00
C GLY A 210 12.06 14.21 2.59
N ALA A 211 13.07 14.82 1.99
CA ALA A 211 13.05 16.22 1.56
C ALA A 211 11.80 16.48 0.68
N GLY A 212 10.82 17.20 1.25
CA GLY A 212 9.58 17.55 0.56
C GLY A 212 8.53 16.45 0.42
N SER A 213 8.77 15.24 0.96
CA SER A 213 7.82 14.12 0.85
C SER A 213 7.38 13.61 2.23
N PRO A 214 6.07 13.59 2.55
CA PRO A 214 5.59 13.09 3.83
C PRO A 214 5.75 11.58 3.94
N GLN A 215 5.71 11.07 5.18
CA GLN A 215 5.56 9.65 5.44
C GLN A 215 4.28 9.12 4.78
N ARG A 216 4.35 7.92 4.20
CA ARG A 216 3.16 7.22 3.70
C ARG A 216 3.07 5.83 4.33
N LEU A 217 1.84 5.43 4.55
CA LEU A 217 1.50 4.20 5.24
C LEU A 217 1.35 3.03 4.28
N THR A 218 1.45 1.81 4.79
CA THR A 218 1.28 0.58 4.01
C THR A 218 -0.05 0.54 3.25
N GLY A 219 -1.16 0.90 3.90
CA GLY A 219 -2.47 0.93 3.27
C GLY A 219 -2.60 1.94 2.13
N GLU A 220 -1.94 3.11 2.25
CA GLU A 220 -1.97 4.15 1.21
C GLU A 220 -1.18 3.77 -0.05
N LEU A 221 -0.15 2.94 0.12
CA LEU A 221 0.76 2.54 -0.96
C LEU A 221 0.41 1.18 -1.56
N PHE A 222 -0.61 0.49 -1.03
CA PHE A 222 -1.10 -0.77 -1.52
C PHE A 222 -1.60 -0.67 -2.96
N VAL A 223 -1.31 -1.70 -3.77
CA VAL A 223 -1.79 -1.83 -5.15
C VAL A 223 -2.64 -3.08 -5.33
N SER A 224 -2.09 -4.24 -5.00
CA SER A 224 -2.78 -5.51 -5.15
C SER A 224 -2.16 -6.60 -4.30
N PHE A 225 -2.94 -7.62 -4.03
CA PHE A 225 -2.45 -8.93 -3.65
C PHE A 225 -2.18 -9.78 -4.89
N GLY A 226 -1.39 -10.84 -4.71
CA GLY A 226 -1.18 -11.83 -5.74
C GLY A 226 -1.14 -13.24 -5.16
N THR A 227 -1.97 -14.15 -5.67
CA THR A 227 -1.91 -15.56 -5.26
C THR A 227 -1.34 -16.42 -6.37
N LEU A 228 -0.30 -17.17 -6.03
CA LEU A 228 0.39 -18.14 -6.91
C LEU A 228 0.20 -19.57 -6.42
N LEU A 229 -0.24 -19.75 -5.19
CA LEU A 229 -0.26 -21.03 -4.51
C LEU A 229 -1.70 -21.50 -4.29
N PRO A 230 -1.97 -22.80 -4.32
CA PRO A 230 -3.28 -23.34 -3.99
C PRO A 230 -3.77 -22.84 -2.63
N ASN A 231 -5.09 -22.74 -2.47
CA ASN A 231 -5.69 -22.29 -1.23
C ASN A 231 -5.63 -23.42 -0.18
N GLU A 232 -4.56 -23.42 0.59
CA GLU A 232 -4.32 -24.36 1.69
C GLU A 232 -4.39 -23.60 3.02
N ARG A 233 -4.86 -24.27 4.08
CA ARG A 233 -4.85 -23.68 5.43
C ARG A 233 -3.42 -23.68 5.96
N VAL A 234 -2.89 -22.52 6.26
CA VAL A 234 -1.63 -22.35 6.99
C VAL A 234 -1.99 -22.12 8.46
N ALA A 235 -1.35 -22.84 9.36
CA ALA A 235 -1.59 -22.66 10.79
C ALA A 235 -1.22 -21.24 11.22
N ALA A 236 -2.13 -20.57 11.92
CA ALA A 236 -1.82 -19.34 12.63
C ALA A 236 -0.80 -19.63 13.74
N ARG A 237 0.11 -18.71 14.02
CA ARG A 237 1.07 -18.79 15.11
C ARG A 237 0.81 -17.69 16.13
#